data_47cd803dd41d263d3a6e7d86e6871796
#
_entry.id   47cd803dd41d263d3a6e7d86e6871796
#
_cell.length_a   1.000
_cell.length_b   1.000
_cell.length_c   1.000
_cell.angle_alpha   90.00
_cell.angle_beta   90.00
_cell.angle_gamma   90.00
#
_symmetry.space_group_name_H-M   'P 1'
#
loop_
_entity.id
_entity.type
_entity.pdbx_description
1 polymer ?
#
loop_
_entity_poly.entity_id
_entity_poly.type
_entity_poly.pdbx_seq_one_letter_code
_entity_poly.pdbx_strand_id
1 'polypeptide(L)'
;MENAKISNLYDLDETIAKEYLEQFTYPWEALKGISEFIKKLGPTLDPEKFEKRGEDIWVAKSAKVAPTACLNGPLIIDEEAEVRHCAFVRGNAIVGKGAVVGNSTELKNVVLFNKVQVPHYNYVGDSVLGFKSHMGAGSITSNVKSDKTLVVVKNGEEKVETGLKK
;
A
#
# COMPACT_ATOMS: atom_id res chain seq x y z
N MET A 1 11.97 -18.80 -7.45
CA MET A 1 11.78 -17.48 -8.14
C MET A 1 12.45 -16.38 -7.31
N GLU A 2 13.78 -16.25 -7.46
CA GLU A 2 14.58 -15.30 -6.66
C GLU A 2 14.17 -13.84 -6.89
N ASN A 3 13.96 -13.46 -8.16
CA ASN A 3 13.64 -12.06 -8.53
C ASN A 3 12.29 -11.55 -7.98
N ALA A 4 11.44 -12.42 -7.44
CA ALA A 4 10.15 -12.03 -6.85
C ALA A 4 10.18 -11.97 -5.32
N LYS A 5 11.32 -12.29 -4.69
CA LYS A 5 11.45 -12.21 -3.24
C LYS A 5 11.47 -10.76 -2.76
N ILE A 6 10.89 -10.50 -1.60
CA ILE A 6 10.88 -9.19 -0.96
C ILE A 6 12.29 -8.62 -0.84
N SER A 7 13.25 -9.44 -0.39
CA SER A 7 14.66 -9.04 -0.24
C SER A 7 15.34 -8.57 -1.54
N ASN A 8 14.82 -8.96 -2.69
CA ASN A 8 15.38 -8.60 -4.01
C ASN A 8 14.58 -7.51 -4.73
N LEU A 9 13.31 -7.35 -4.34
CA LEU A 9 12.42 -6.36 -4.98
C LEU A 9 12.43 -5.01 -4.30
N TYR A 10 12.65 -4.96 -2.97
CA TYR A 10 12.38 -3.78 -2.18
C TYR A 10 13.57 -3.36 -1.31
N ASP A 11 13.79 -2.07 -1.23
CA ASP A 11 14.57 -1.45 -0.18
C ASP A 11 13.66 -1.24 1.04
N LEU A 12 13.78 -2.12 2.02
CA LEU A 12 12.92 -2.11 3.20
C LEU A 12 13.21 -0.96 4.18
N ASP A 13 14.31 -0.24 4.01
CA ASP A 13 14.57 0.99 4.78
C ASP A 13 13.68 2.16 4.32
N GLU A 14 13.01 1.99 3.20
CA GLU A 14 12.11 2.99 2.62
C GLU A 14 10.62 2.71 2.90
N THR A 15 10.32 2.11 4.05
CA THR A 15 8.94 1.91 4.51
C THR A 15 8.87 1.70 6.02
N ILE A 16 7.83 2.22 6.65
CA ILE A 16 7.52 1.92 8.07
C ILE A 16 7.06 0.48 8.27
N ALA A 17 6.76 -0.24 7.20
CA ALA A 17 6.33 -1.64 7.23
C ALA A 17 7.50 -2.64 7.19
N LYS A 18 8.76 -2.19 7.36
CA LYS A 18 9.95 -3.04 7.28
C LYS A 18 9.84 -4.32 8.10
N GLU A 19 9.68 -4.20 9.42
CA GLU A 19 9.61 -5.35 10.34
C GLU A 19 8.49 -6.33 10.01
N TYR A 20 7.43 -5.84 9.39
CA TYR A 20 6.32 -6.66 8.94
C TYR A 20 6.68 -7.43 7.67
N LEU A 21 7.23 -6.73 6.66
CA LEU A 21 7.54 -7.31 5.36
C LEU A 21 8.71 -8.32 5.44
N GLU A 22 9.67 -8.12 6.34
CA GLU A 22 10.79 -9.04 6.57
C GLU A 22 10.35 -10.46 7.01
N GLN A 23 9.11 -10.61 7.48
CA GLN A 23 8.58 -11.91 7.92
C GLN A 23 8.16 -12.80 6.74
N PHE A 24 8.14 -12.28 5.52
CA PHE A 24 7.63 -12.98 4.34
C PHE A 24 8.70 -13.15 3.27
N THR A 25 8.55 -14.19 2.47
CA THR A 25 9.42 -14.42 1.32
C THR A 25 8.95 -13.61 0.11
N TYR A 26 7.66 -13.61 -0.14
CA TYR A 26 7.05 -12.95 -1.30
C TYR A 26 6.05 -11.87 -0.90
N PRO A 27 5.93 -10.78 -1.67
CA PRO A 27 5.08 -9.64 -1.29
C PRO A 27 3.58 -10.00 -1.17
N TRP A 28 3.09 -10.95 -1.95
CA TRP A 28 1.68 -11.35 -1.85
C TRP A 28 1.34 -12.09 -0.56
N GLU A 29 2.31 -12.66 0.14
CA GLU A 29 2.11 -13.31 1.44
C GLU A 29 1.75 -12.30 2.53
N ALA A 30 2.27 -11.06 2.40
CA ALA A 30 2.00 -9.98 3.35
C ALA A 30 0.58 -9.40 3.24
N LEU A 31 -0.09 -9.53 2.10
CA LEU A 31 -1.37 -8.86 1.83
C LEU A 31 -2.46 -9.19 2.86
N LYS A 32 -2.49 -10.42 3.34
CA LYS A 32 -3.53 -10.90 4.28
C LYS A 32 -3.45 -10.22 5.67
N GLY A 33 -2.26 -9.83 6.10
CA GLY A 33 -2.04 -9.32 7.47
C GLY A 33 -1.91 -7.80 7.58
N ILE A 34 -2.03 -7.03 6.49
CA ILE A 34 -1.86 -5.57 6.48
C ILE A 34 -2.77 -4.89 7.51
N SER A 35 -4.03 -5.30 7.58
CA SER A 35 -5.01 -4.75 8.54
C SER A 35 -4.52 -4.85 9.98
N GLU A 36 -4.16 -6.04 10.40
CA GLU A 36 -3.73 -6.30 11.79
C GLU A 36 -2.40 -5.64 12.11
N PHE A 37 -1.50 -5.56 11.12
CA PHE A 37 -0.25 -4.83 11.26
C PHE A 37 -0.49 -3.34 11.50
N ILE A 38 -1.36 -2.69 10.72
CA ILE A 38 -1.71 -1.26 10.90
C ILE A 38 -2.29 -1.02 12.29
N LYS A 39 -3.24 -1.85 12.73
CA LYS A 39 -3.85 -1.73 14.06
C LYS A 39 -2.85 -1.89 15.20
N LYS A 40 -1.83 -2.73 15.01
CA LYS A 40 -0.76 -2.92 15.99
C LYS A 40 0.24 -1.77 15.97
N LEU A 41 0.64 -1.30 14.79
CA LEU A 41 1.63 -0.25 14.62
C LEU A 41 1.08 1.13 14.99
N GLY A 42 -0.14 1.46 14.55
CA GLY A 42 -0.73 2.78 14.68
C GLY A 42 -0.69 3.37 16.09
N PRO A 43 -1.09 2.63 17.14
CA PRO A 43 -1.02 3.11 18.53
C PRO A 43 0.40 3.38 19.04
N THR A 44 1.44 2.88 18.38
CA THR A 44 2.85 3.06 18.78
C THR A 44 3.53 4.22 18.06
N LEU A 45 2.85 4.83 17.08
CA LEU A 45 3.37 5.99 16.36
C LEU A 45 3.52 7.19 17.30
N ASP A 46 4.58 7.97 17.08
CA ASP A 46 4.89 9.16 17.88
C ASP A 46 3.73 10.19 17.83
N PRO A 47 3.07 10.48 18.94
CA PRO A 47 1.94 11.42 18.98
C PRO A 47 2.35 12.87 18.69
N GLU A 48 3.64 13.21 18.78
CA GLU A 48 4.14 14.51 18.34
C GLU A 48 4.14 14.65 16.83
N LYS A 49 4.23 13.54 16.10
CA LYS A 49 4.25 13.49 14.63
C LYS A 49 2.94 13.05 14.00
N PHE A 50 2.19 12.19 14.66
CA PHE A 50 0.96 11.59 14.13
C PHE A 50 -0.25 11.99 14.99
N GLU A 51 -1.39 12.08 14.34
CA GLU A 51 -2.69 12.25 14.98
C GLU A 51 -3.64 11.13 14.57
N LYS A 52 -4.51 10.71 15.49
CA LYS A 52 -5.58 9.75 15.19
C LYS A 52 -6.80 10.51 14.69
N ARG A 53 -7.15 10.36 13.41
CA ARG A 53 -8.29 11.05 12.76
C ARG A 53 -9.58 10.22 12.71
N GLY A 54 -9.56 8.98 13.15
CA GLY A 54 -10.73 8.09 13.14
C GLY A 54 -10.42 6.72 13.72
N GLU A 55 -11.34 5.79 13.58
CA GLU A 55 -11.11 4.41 13.99
C GLU A 55 -10.00 3.79 13.12
N ASP A 56 -8.90 3.43 13.77
CA ASP A 56 -7.72 2.87 13.13
C ASP A 56 -7.16 3.71 11.96
N ILE A 57 -7.27 5.06 12.06
CA ILE A 57 -6.71 5.99 11.08
C ILE A 57 -5.68 6.89 11.76
N TRP A 58 -4.43 6.77 11.36
CA TRP A 58 -3.32 7.61 11.82
C TRP A 58 -2.75 8.41 10.65
N VAL A 59 -2.62 9.71 10.84
CA VAL A 59 -2.16 10.62 9.80
C VAL A 59 -1.04 11.49 10.37
N ALA A 60 0.08 11.54 9.67
CA ALA A 60 1.16 12.45 10.05
C ALA A 60 0.71 13.91 9.96
N LYS A 61 1.06 14.72 10.95
CA LYS A 61 0.70 16.15 11.01
C LYS A 61 1.27 16.95 9.83
N SER A 62 2.36 16.46 9.22
CA SER A 62 2.98 17.05 8.03
C SER A 62 2.34 16.60 6.71
N ALA A 63 1.46 15.58 6.75
CA ALA A 63 0.78 15.10 5.55
C ALA A 63 -0.31 16.09 5.09
N LYS A 64 -0.48 16.17 3.78
CA LYS A 64 -1.51 17.01 3.15
C LYS A 64 -2.66 16.13 2.67
N VAL A 65 -3.80 16.25 3.33
CA VAL A 65 -5.01 15.50 2.95
C VAL A 65 -6.08 16.47 2.49
N ALA A 66 -6.52 16.33 1.25
CA ALA A 66 -7.61 17.14 0.71
C ALA A 66 -8.92 16.88 1.47
N PRO A 67 -9.72 17.91 1.80
CA PRO A 67 -10.97 17.75 2.54
C PRO A 67 -12.02 16.92 1.80
N THR A 68 -11.83 16.71 0.51
CA THR A 68 -12.69 15.88 -0.34
C THR A 68 -12.23 14.44 -0.49
N ALA A 69 -11.11 14.07 0.13
CA ALA A 69 -10.68 12.68 0.19
C ALA A 69 -11.54 11.89 1.17
N CYS A 70 -11.92 10.67 0.79
CA CYS A 70 -12.63 9.73 1.66
C CYS A 70 -11.66 8.71 2.23
N LEU A 71 -11.51 8.69 3.55
CA LEU A 71 -10.56 7.84 4.24
C LEU A 71 -11.29 6.84 5.14
N ASN A 72 -11.08 5.55 4.91
CA ASN A 72 -11.49 4.48 5.81
C ASN A 72 -10.28 3.78 6.41
N GLY A 73 -10.38 3.39 7.67
CA GLY A 73 -9.36 2.58 8.35
C GLY A 73 -9.46 1.07 8.04
N PRO A 74 -8.47 0.29 8.47
CA PRO A 74 -7.19 0.72 9.04
C PRO A 74 -6.30 1.43 8.02
N LEU A 75 -5.66 2.54 8.46
CA LEU A 75 -4.91 3.41 7.55
C LEU A 75 -3.79 4.14 8.31
N ILE A 76 -2.60 4.16 7.70
CA ILE A 76 -1.51 5.06 8.10
C ILE A 76 -1.15 5.93 6.90
N ILE A 77 -1.13 7.25 7.09
CA ILE A 77 -0.59 8.22 6.14
C ILE A 77 0.64 8.85 6.79
N ASP A 78 1.80 8.58 6.21
CA ASP A 78 3.10 8.95 6.76
C ASP A 78 3.47 10.41 6.46
N GLU A 79 4.60 10.86 7.03
CA GLU A 79 5.09 12.24 6.94
C GLU A 79 5.20 12.72 5.50
N GLU A 80 4.83 13.97 5.26
CA GLU A 80 4.93 14.64 3.95
C GLU A 80 4.13 13.99 2.81
N ALA A 81 3.34 12.95 3.09
CA ALA A 81 2.48 12.34 2.10
C ALA A 81 1.37 13.28 1.64
N GLU A 82 0.93 13.13 0.40
CA GLU A 82 -0.13 13.95 -0.19
C GLU A 82 -1.29 13.06 -0.65
N VAL A 83 -2.48 13.29 -0.09
CA VAL A 83 -3.73 12.65 -0.52
C VAL A 83 -4.63 13.71 -1.14
N ARG A 84 -4.83 13.62 -2.44
CA ARG A 84 -5.44 14.67 -3.25
C ARG A 84 -6.96 14.56 -3.32
N HIS A 85 -7.55 15.53 -4.01
CA HIS A 85 -8.99 15.67 -4.25
C HIS A 85 -9.63 14.37 -4.72
N CYS A 86 -10.76 14.00 -4.10
CA CYS A 86 -11.54 12.79 -4.42
C CYS A 86 -10.77 11.46 -4.37
N ALA A 87 -9.62 11.40 -3.72
CA ALA A 87 -8.99 10.11 -3.44
C ALA A 87 -9.89 9.27 -2.50
N PHE A 88 -9.97 7.97 -2.76
CA PHE A 88 -10.76 7.04 -1.96
C PHE A 88 -9.88 5.94 -1.37
N VAL A 89 -9.64 5.99 -0.06
CA VAL A 89 -8.96 4.91 0.66
C VAL A 89 -10.00 4.01 1.31
N ARG A 90 -10.09 2.78 0.83
CA ARG A 90 -11.05 1.79 1.33
C ARG A 90 -10.62 1.11 2.62
N GLY A 91 -9.37 1.31 3.04
CA GLY A 91 -8.79 0.71 4.23
C GLY A 91 -7.71 -0.32 3.94
N ASN A 92 -7.09 -0.80 5.00
CA ASN A 92 -5.91 -1.65 5.01
C ASN A 92 -4.79 -1.03 4.16
N ALA A 93 -4.48 0.25 4.38
CA ALA A 93 -3.53 0.97 3.56
C ALA A 93 -2.42 1.62 4.39
N ILE A 94 -1.19 1.54 3.89
CA ILE A 94 -0.05 2.32 4.34
C ILE A 94 0.38 3.20 3.19
N VAL A 95 0.36 4.52 3.41
CA VAL A 95 0.84 5.53 2.47
C VAL A 95 2.16 6.05 3.02
N GLY A 96 3.26 5.67 2.40
CA GLY A 96 4.61 5.96 2.87
C GLY A 96 4.98 7.44 2.81
N LYS A 97 6.08 7.80 3.44
CA LYS A 97 6.60 9.15 3.52
C LYS A 97 6.77 9.80 2.14
N GLY A 98 6.21 10.99 1.97
CA GLY A 98 6.28 11.74 0.71
C GLY A 98 5.59 11.07 -0.48
N ALA A 99 4.76 10.04 -0.24
CA ALA A 99 3.99 9.40 -1.30
C ALA A 99 2.81 10.27 -1.74
N VAL A 100 2.38 10.09 -2.98
CA VAL A 100 1.26 10.85 -3.58
C VAL A 100 0.14 9.90 -3.97
N VAL A 101 -1.01 10.07 -3.33
CA VAL A 101 -2.28 9.44 -3.71
C VAL A 101 -3.12 10.52 -4.39
N GLY A 102 -3.21 10.44 -5.71
CA GLY A 102 -3.70 11.54 -6.52
C GLY A 102 -5.20 11.62 -6.68
N ASN A 103 -5.61 12.50 -7.57
CA ASN A 103 -7.01 12.75 -7.85
C ASN A 103 -7.76 11.47 -8.26
N SER A 104 -8.87 11.20 -7.58
CA SER A 104 -9.76 10.08 -7.89
C SER A 104 -9.05 8.71 -7.92
N THR A 105 -7.98 8.58 -7.15
CA THR A 105 -7.26 7.32 -6.98
C THR A 105 -7.90 6.51 -5.86
N GLU A 106 -8.16 5.23 -6.12
CA GLU A 106 -8.68 4.30 -5.13
C GLU A 106 -7.59 3.38 -4.60
N LEU A 107 -7.47 3.26 -3.28
CA LEU A 107 -6.58 2.33 -2.59
C LEU A 107 -7.37 1.28 -1.81
N LYS A 108 -6.94 0.02 -1.91
CA LYS A 108 -7.55 -1.08 -1.15
C LYS A 108 -6.52 -2.16 -0.84
N ASN A 109 -6.22 -2.36 0.43
CA ASN A 109 -5.30 -3.41 0.89
C ASN A 109 -3.90 -3.28 0.27
N VAL A 110 -3.18 -2.19 0.60
CA VAL A 110 -1.92 -1.81 -0.05
C VAL A 110 -0.85 -1.36 0.93
N VAL A 111 0.40 -1.58 0.55
CA VAL A 111 1.56 -0.91 1.14
C VAL A 111 2.23 -0.08 0.04
N LEU A 112 2.16 1.24 0.16
CA LEU A 112 2.92 2.16 -0.66
C LEU A 112 4.17 2.58 0.12
N PHE A 113 5.34 2.33 -0.45
CA PHE A 113 6.61 2.77 0.13
C PHE A 113 6.79 4.29 0.01
N ASN A 114 7.88 4.78 0.57
CA ASN A 114 8.21 6.20 0.50
C ASN A 114 8.31 6.68 -0.95
N LYS A 115 7.79 7.89 -1.20
CA LYS A 115 7.82 8.57 -2.50
C LYS A 115 7.14 7.81 -3.66
N VAL A 116 6.29 6.85 -3.37
CA VAL A 116 5.43 6.22 -4.38
C VAL A 116 4.44 7.24 -4.92
N GLN A 117 4.19 7.20 -6.22
CA GLN A 117 3.23 8.08 -6.88
C GLN A 117 2.16 7.29 -7.62
N VAL A 118 0.92 7.46 -7.20
CA VAL A 118 -0.29 6.97 -7.87
C VAL A 118 -1.23 8.16 -8.10
N PRO A 119 -0.84 9.08 -9.03
CA PRO A 119 -1.27 10.48 -8.97
C PRO A 119 -2.60 10.78 -9.65
N HIS A 120 -3.12 9.91 -10.54
CA HIS A 120 -4.27 10.25 -11.36
C HIS A 120 -5.13 9.05 -11.76
N TYR A 121 -6.36 8.96 -11.23
CA TYR A 121 -7.36 7.97 -11.65
C TYR A 121 -6.82 6.53 -11.62
N ASN A 122 -6.06 6.22 -10.59
CA ASN A 122 -5.50 4.89 -10.43
C ASN A 122 -6.41 4.01 -9.56
N TYR A 123 -6.44 2.72 -9.84
CA TYR A 123 -6.88 1.73 -8.86
C TYR A 123 -5.68 0.91 -8.41
N VAL A 124 -5.43 0.91 -7.10
CA VAL A 124 -4.36 0.12 -6.51
C VAL A 124 -4.97 -0.79 -5.45
N GLY A 125 -5.06 -2.06 -5.76
CA GLY A 125 -5.64 -3.05 -4.88
C GLY A 125 -4.72 -4.25 -4.67
N ASP A 126 -4.72 -4.79 -3.44
CA ASP A 126 -3.97 -6.00 -3.07
C ASP A 126 -2.53 -5.97 -3.60
N SER A 127 -1.78 -4.90 -3.25
CA SER A 127 -0.48 -4.59 -3.87
C SER A 127 0.53 -4.04 -2.88
N VAL A 128 1.81 -4.28 -3.17
CA VAL A 128 2.95 -3.65 -2.51
C VAL A 128 3.72 -2.89 -3.58
N LEU A 129 3.80 -1.55 -3.48
CA LEU A 129 4.54 -0.71 -4.41
C LEU A 129 5.82 -0.21 -3.75
N GLY A 130 6.98 -0.52 -4.36
CA GLY A 130 8.29 -0.19 -3.83
C GLY A 130 8.67 1.29 -3.94
N PHE A 131 9.77 1.66 -3.30
CA PHE A 131 10.28 3.03 -3.23
C PHE A 131 10.34 3.73 -4.58
N LYS A 132 9.78 4.95 -4.65
CA LYS A 132 9.71 5.79 -5.86
C LYS A 132 8.99 5.17 -7.06
N SER A 133 8.27 4.06 -6.90
CA SER A 133 7.50 3.54 -8.02
C SER A 133 6.39 4.52 -8.42
N HIS A 134 6.06 4.52 -9.72
CA HIS A 134 5.09 5.44 -10.30
C HIS A 134 4.11 4.68 -11.18
N MET A 135 2.82 4.95 -11.01
CA MET A 135 1.78 4.48 -11.92
C MET A 135 1.30 5.65 -12.78
N GLY A 136 1.36 5.50 -14.10
CA GLY A 136 0.83 6.50 -15.03
C GLY A 136 -0.68 6.72 -14.87
N ALA A 137 -1.19 7.81 -15.40
CA ALA A 137 -2.61 8.15 -15.34
C ALA A 137 -3.50 7.04 -15.91
N GLY A 138 -4.55 6.68 -15.17
CA GLY A 138 -5.49 5.63 -15.56
C GLY A 138 -4.96 4.20 -15.43
N SER A 139 -3.73 4.00 -14.94
CA SER A 139 -3.21 2.66 -14.69
C SER A 139 -3.93 2.01 -13.50
N ILE A 140 -4.25 0.74 -13.64
CA ILE A 140 -4.93 -0.04 -12.61
C ILE A 140 -4.20 -1.35 -12.34
N THR A 141 -4.20 -1.80 -11.08
CA THR A 141 -3.79 -3.16 -10.75
C THR A 141 -4.92 -4.12 -11.09
N SER A 142 -4.59 -5.24 -11.71
CA SER A 142 -5.58 -6.27 -12.01
C SER A 142 -6.13 -6.87 -10.71
N ASN A 143 -7.37 -7.31 -10.73
CA ASN A 143 -8.03 -7.93 -9.59
C ASN A 143 -8.42 -9.39 -9.93
N VAL A 144 -9.64 -9.79 -9.64
CA VAL A 144 -10.11 -11.16 -9.91
C VAL A 144 -10.06 -11.47 -11.40
N LYS A 145 -9.44 -12.60 -11.74
CA LYS A 145 -9.38 -13.10 -13.12
C LYS A 145 -10.77 -13.51 -13.61
N SER A 146 -11.06 -13.27 -14.87
CA SER A 146 -12.36 -13.60 -15.48
C SER A 146 -12.69 -15.11 -15.40
N ASP A 147 -11.68 -15.96 -15.50
CA ASP A 147 -11.80 -17.41 -15.39
C ASP A 147 -11.86 -17.92 -13.93
N LYS A 148 -11.79 -17.01 -12.95
CA LYS A 148 -11.79 -17.30 -11.51
C LYS A 148 -10.69 -18.24 -11.03
N THR A 149 -9.66 -18.48 -11.84
CA THR A 149 -8.50 -19.27 -11.44
C THR A 149 -7.62 -18.50 -10.47
N LEU A 150 -6.80 -19.20 -9.70
CA LEU A 150 -5.86 -18.58 -8.77
C LEU A 150 -4.75 -17.84 -9.51
N VAL A 151 -4.18 -16.84 -8.84
CA VAL A 151 -3.06 -16.05 -9.38
C VAL A 151 -1.80 -16.89 -9.39
N VAL A 152 -1.14 -16.94 -10.55
CA VAL A 152 0.17 -17.57 -10.73
C VAL A 152 1.16 -16.50 -11.17
N VAL A 153 2.23 -16.34 -10.40
CA VAL A 153 3.36 -15.48 -10.78
C VAL A 153 4.32 -16.27 -11.66
N LYS A 154 4.70 -15.68 -12.80
CA LYS A 154 5.56 -16.32 -13.80
C LYS A 154 6.82 -15.49 -14.05
N ASN A 155 7.96 -16.18 -14.21
CA ASN A 155 9.22 -15.59 -14.62
C ASN A 155 9.93 -16.59 -15.57
N GLY A 156 9.76 -16.40 -16.86
CA GLY A 156 10.17 -17.41 -17.86
C GLY A 156 9.43 -18.73 -17.64
N GLU A 157 10.19 -19.81 -17.43
CA GLU A 157 9.66 -21.14 -17.14
C GLU A 157 9.29 -21.34 -15.66
N GLU A 158 9.82 -20.52 -14.78
CA GLU A 158 9.50 -20.58 -13.36
C GLU A 158 8.06 -20.11 -13.10
N LYS A 159 7.34 -20.84 -12.25
CA LYS A 159 5.98 -20.50 -11.82
C LYS A 159 5.85 -20.67 -10.32
N VAL A 160 5.16 -19.72 -9.69
CA VAL A 160 4.77 -19.81 -8.28
C VAL A 160 3.26 -19.61 -8.17
N GLU A 161 2.58 -20.59 -7.63
CA GLU A 161 1.16 -20.49 -7.30
C GLU A 161 1.00 -19.74 -6.01
N THR A 162 0.30 -18.60 -6.05
CA THR A 162 0.14 -17.75 -4.87
C THR A 162 -0.90 -18.27 -3.90
N GLY A 163 -1.80 -19.13 -4.33
CA GLY A 163 -2.98 -19.56 -3.58
C GLY A 163 -4.06 -18.47 -3.45
N LEU A 164 -3.88 -17.32 -4.07
CA LEU A 164 -4.76 -16.17 -3.99
C LEU A 164 -5.66 -16.07 -5.22
N LYS A 165 -6.86 -15.49 -5.04
CA LYS A 165 -7.81 -15.23 -6.13
C LYS A 165 -7.58 -13.86 -6.80
N LYS A 166 -6.79 -13.01 -6.14
CA LYS A 166 -6.50 -11.64 -6.54
C LYS A 166 -5.25 -11.15 -5.81
#